data_c74b68d5cfe12c25f1eddbfdfb261e45
#
_entry.id   c74b68d5cfe12c25f1eddbfdfb261e45
#
_cell.length_a   1.000
_cell.length_b   1.000
_cell.length_c   1.000
_cell.angle_alpha   90.00
_cell.angle_beta   90.00
_cell.angle_gamma   90.00
#
_symmetry.space_group_name_H-M   'P 1'
#
loop_
_entity.id
_entity.type
_entity.pdbx_description
1 polymer ?
#
loop_
_entity_poly.entity_id
_entity_poly.type
_entity_poly.pdbx_seq_one_letter_code
_entity_poly.pdbx_strand_id
1 'polypeptide(L)'
;MTAEDKAKNAGKVALVLEGGSFRGQFTAGVLDVLMEAGVEIPAVYGVSAGALNGVNYKSHQIGRVNRINLTFCNDNRYMGAASFASTGSIVGYDFIFNDIQDRLDPFDNEAFDASPIEMYAVATDMLFGTAAYLPVKSAVLDLDAVRASTSLPLVTPPVEIDGHKYVDGGVADSVPIEHVLEEAGFERAVVIVTQDRSYEKKPYEFMPAARARYADYPYLLEAIETRHDRYNLQRMHLWKYEREGRAQVIAPQKPVEVGHVEHDPAKLLDLYIQGRQEAKRLLGDIEAFVER
;
A
#
# COMPACT_ATOMS: atom_id res chain seq x y z
N MET A 1 0.03 10.32 17.23
CA MET A 1 -0.55 11.61 16.79
C MET A 1 -1.00 12.42 18.00
N THR A 2 -0.84 13.74 17.94
CA THR A 2 -1.22 14.66 19.01
C THR A 2 -2.72 15.01 18.94
N ALA A 3 -3.25 15.65 20.02
CA ALA A 3 -4.62 16.19 19.99
C ALA A 3 -4.80 17.28 18.92
N GLU A 4 -3.73 18.02 18.61
CA GLU A 4 -3.70 19.05 17.57
C GLU A 4 -3.78 18.42 16.16
N ASP A 5 -3.07 17.30 15.92
CA ASP A 5 -3.17 16.56 14.67
C ASP A 5 -4.59 16.03 14.43
N LYS A 6 -5.23 15.50 15.48
CA LYS A 6 -6.63 15.02 15.39
C LYS A 6 -7.59 16.15 15.07
N ALA A 7 -7.42 17.32 15.71
CA ALA A 7 -8.24 18.51 15.45
C ALA A 7 -8.04 19.04 14.00
N LYS A 8 -6.80 18.97 13.48
CA LYS A 8 -6.47 19.31 12.09
C LYS A 8 -7.18 18.40 11.08
N ASN A 9 -7.39 17.14 11.41
CA ASN A 9 -7.99 16.13 10.55
C ASN A 9 -9.51 16.01 10.70
N ALA A 10 -10.09 16.64 11.70
CA ALA A 10 -11.53 16.65 11.91
C ALA A 10 -12.26 17.22 10.68
N GLY A 11 -13.26 16.53 10.20
CA GLY A 11 -14.01 16.90 9.00
C GLY A 11 -13.35 16.53 7.67
N LYS A 12 -12.14 15.93 7.69
CA LYS A 12 -11.41 15.55 6.48
C LYS A 12 -11.58 14.09 6.11
N VAL A 13 -11.26 13.80 4.86
CA VAL A 13 -11.22 12.46 4.29
C VAL A 13 -9.76 12.03 4.11
N ALA A 14 -9.43 10.77 4.46
CA ALA A 14 -8.16 10.16 4.12
C ALA A 14 -8.33 9.10 3.03
N LEU A 15 -7.25 8.83 2.31
CA LEU A 15 -7.12 7.76 1.33
C LEU A 15 -6.35 6.60 1.97
N VAL A 16 -6.96 5.42 2.01
CA VAL A 16 -6.36 4.19 2.53
C VAL A 16 -6.12 3.22 1.39
N LEU A 17 -4.86 2.80 1.23
CA LEU A 17 -4.42 1.94 0.13
C LEU A 17 -3.90 0.61 0.66
N GLU A 18 -4.66 -0.47 0.44
CA GLU A 18 -4.24 -1.83 0.79
C GLU A 18 -3.00 -2.27 0.02
N GLY A 19 -2.13 -3.06 0.66
CA GLY A 19 -1.02 -3.75 0.02
C GLY A 19 -1.46 -4.92 -0.85
N GLY A 20 -0.52 -5.49 -1.62
CA GLY A 20 -0.86 -6.67 -2.43
C GLY A 20 0.12 -6.98 -3.55
N SER A 21 1.34 -6.44 -3.53
CA SER A 21 2.33 -6.60 -4.60
C SER A 21 1.72 -6.25 -5.96
N PHE A 22 1.78 -7.12 -6.97
CA PHE A 22 1.21 -6.83 -8.30
C PHE A 22 -0.32 -6.63 -8.32
N ARG A 23 -1.07 -7.05 -7.28
CA ARG A 23 -2.50 -6.70 -7.18
C ARG A 23 -2.74 -5.20 -7.03
N GLY A 24 -1.71 -4.43 -6.63
CA GLY A 24 -1.71 -2.98 -6.67
C GLY A 24 -1.97 -2.35 -8.04
N GLN A 25 -1.98 -3.14 -9.13
CA GLN A 25 -2.43 -2.70 -10.45
C GLN A 25 -3.90 -2.25 -10.45
N PHE A 26 -4.76 -2.89 -9.66
CA PHE A 26 -6.12 -2.41 -9.45
C PHE A 26 -6.13 -1.01 -8.83
N THR A 27 -5.34 -0.83 -7.77
CA THR A 27 -5.17 0.47 -7.09
C THR A 27 -4.64 1.53 -8.04
N ALA A 28 -3.63 1.20 -8.87
CA ALA A 28 -3.10 2.12 -9.89
C ALA A 28 -4.19 2.59 -10.86
N GLY A 29 -5.03 1.66 -11.34
CA GLY A 29 -6.14 1.99 -12.22
C GLY A 29 -7.17 2.91 -11.58
N VAL A 30 -7.48 2.70 -10.30
CA VAL A 30 -8.38 3.57 -9.54
C VAL A 30 -7.78 4.96 -9.37
N LEU A 31 -6.54 5.06 -8.90
CA LEU A 31 -5.89 6.34 -8.62
C LEU A 31 -5.71 7.19 -9.88
N ASP A 32 -5.40 6.56 -11.01
CA ASP A 32 -5.29 7.29 -12.28
C ASP A 32 -6.61 7.97 -12.67
N VAL A 33 -7.75 7.32 -12.45
CA VAL A 33 -9.07 7.92 -12.69
C VAL A 33 -9.35 9.06 -11.72
N LEU A 34 -9.00 8.92 -10.44
CA LEU A 34 -9.16 10.00 -9.45
C LEU A 34 -8.30 11.21 -9.82
N MET A 35 -7.04 11.00 -10.21
CA MET A 35 -6.15 12.08 -10.67
C MET A 35 -6.67 12.74 -11.96
N GLU A 36 -7.14 11.96 -12.94
CA GLU A 36 -7.75 12.48 -14.19
C GLU A 36 -8.99 13.32 -13.93
N ALA A 37 -9.76 12.98 -12.88
CA ALA A 37 -10.96 13.71 -12.47
C ALA A 37 -10.65 14.90 -11.54
N GLY A 38 -9.41 15.09 -11.12
CA GLY A 38 -9.03 16.14 -10.17
C GLY A 38 -9.51 15.90 -8.74
N VAL A 39 -9.77 14.64 -8.36
CA VAL A 39 -10.15 14.28 -6.99
C VAL A 39 -8.90 14.21 -6.13
N GLU A 40 -8.69 15.22 -5.29
CA GLU A 40 -7.57 15.29 -4.35
C GLU A 40 -8.02 14.95 -2.93
N ILE A 41 -7.36 13.95 -2.32
CA ILE A 41 -7.61 13.55 -0.94
C ILE A 41 -6.38 13.95 -0.12
N PRO A 42 -6.54 14.73 0.96
CA PRO A 42 -5.44 15.46 1.61
C PRO A 42 -4.44 14.59 2.38
N ALA A 43 -4.77 13.33 2.67
CA ALA A 43 -3.86 12.42 3.35
C ALA A 43 -3.95 11.00 2.78
N VAL A 44 -2.81 10.33 2.64
CA VAL A 44 -2.69 8.96 2.10
C VAL A 44 -1.99 8.07 3.12
N TYR A 45 -2.62 6.93 3.42
CA TYR A 45 -2.05 5.84 4.22
C TYR A 45 -1.88 4.62 3.33
N GLY A 46 -0.65 4.36 2.89
CA GLY A 46 -0.34 3.28 1.96
C GLY A 46 0.40 2.13 2.62
N VAL A 47 -0.01 0.91 2.32
CA VAL A 47 0.63 -0.32 2.80
C VAL A 47 1.30 -1.04 1.62
N SER A 48 2.60 -1.33 1.70
CA SER A 48 3.29 -2.13 0.67
C SER A 48 3.10 -1.55 -0.75
N ALA A 49 2.52 -2.30 -1.69
CA ALA A 49 2.17 -1.79 -3.02
C ALA A 49 1.25 -0.55 -2.95
N GLY A 50 0.44 -0.41 -1.89
CA GLY A 50 -0.35 0.80 -1.63
C GLY A 50 0.53 2.01 -1.36
N ALA A 51 1.67 1.86 -0.66
CA ALA A 51 2.63 2.95 -0.47
C ALA A 51 3.28 3.35 -1.80
N LEU A 52 3.69 2.37 -2.64
CA LEU A 52 4.22 2.63 -3.99
C LEU A 52 3.19 3.33 -4.91
N ASN A 53 1.92 3.01 -4.79
CA ASN A 53 0.85 3.70 -5.49
C ASN A 53 0.63 5.13 -4.94
N GLY A 54 0.66 5.27 -3.62
CA GLY A 54 0.47 6.55 -2.93
C GLY A 54 1.51 7.61 -3.29
N VAL A 55 2.79 7.23 -3.46
CA VAL A 55 3.84 8.18 -3.90
C VAL A 55 3.54 8.73 -5.30
N ASN A 56 3.02 7.90 -6.21
CA ASN A 56 2.65 8.33 -7.56
C ASN A 56 1.36 9.18 -7.57
N TYR A 57 0.42 8.92 -6.65
CA TYR A 57 -0.75 9.77 -6.46
C TYR A 57 -0.35 11.15 -5.93
N LYS A 58 0.49 11.22 -4.91
CA LYS A 58 0.99 12.47 -4.35
C LYS A 58 1.78 13.29 -5.36
N SER A 59 2.59 12.67 -6.23
CA SER A 59 3.32 13.36 -7.31
C SER A 59 2.50 13.59 -8.58
N HIS A 60 1.22 13.20 -8.58
CA HIS A 60 0.29 13.31 -9.72
C HIS A 60 0.81 12.68 -11.01
N GLN A 61 1.53 11.54 -10.91
CA GLN A 61 2.12 10.85 -12.06
C GLN A 61 1.19 9.76 -12.63
N ILE A 62 0.18 10.20 -13.40
CA ILE A 62 -0.83 9.34 -14.03
C ILE A 62 -0.18 8.27 -14.91
N GLY A 63 -0.60 7.01 -14.76
CA GLY A 63 -0.18 5.87 -15.55
C GLY A 63 1.22 5.33 -15.21
N ARG A 64 2.00 6.00 -14.35
CA ARG A 64 3.39 5.61 -14.08
C ARG A 64 3.52 4.20 -13.51
N VAL A 65 2.73 3.85 -12.48
CA VAL A 65 2.76 2.51 -11.88
C VAL A 65 2.41 1.43 -12.91
N ASN A 66 1.40 1.67 -13.74
CA ASN A 66 1.01 0.73 -14.80
C ASN A 66 2.12 0.56 -15.85
N ARG A 67 2.72 1.66 -16.34
CA ARG A 67 3.84 1.60 -17.30
C ARG A 67 5.01 0.80 -16.75
N ILE A 68 5.42 1.04 -15.52
CA ILE A 68 6.52 0.33 -14.87
C ILE A 68 6.22 -1.16 -14.77
N ASN A 69 5.07 -1.53 -14.23
CA ASN A 69 4.73 -2.93 -14.04
C ASN A 69 4.62 -3.68 -15.38
N LEU A 70 3.99 -3.10 -16.40
CA LEU A 70 3.88 -3.73 -17.73
C LEU A 70 5.24 -3.86 -18.42
N THR A 71 6.11 -2.87 -18.25
CA THR A 71 7.43 -2.86 -18.89
C THR A 71 8.38 -3.86 -18.23
N PHE A 72 8.34 -3.95 -16.89
CA PHE A 72 9.38 -4.64 -16.12
C PHE A 72 8.93 -5.93 -15.43
N CYS A 73 7.67 -6.36 -15.54
CA CYS A 73 7.20 -7.61 -14.89
C CYS A 73 8.00 -8.86 -15.29
N ASN A 74 8.65 -8.84 -16.45
CA ASN A 74 9.53 -9.90 -16.95
C ASN A 74 11.03 -9.58 -16.82
N ASP A 75 11.40 -8.43 -16.25
CA ASP A 75 12.79 -8.10 -16.00
C ASP A 75 13.27 -8.75 -14.69
N ASN A 76 14.31 -9.57 -14.81
CA ASN A 76 14.88 -10.29 -13.67
C ASN A 76 15.40 -9.39 -12.54
N ARG A 77 15.65 -8.11 -12.82
CA ARG A 77 16.09 -7.12 -11.83
C ARG A 77 14.93 -6.51 -11.06
N TYR A 78 13.69 -6.59 -11.59
CA TYR A 78 12.53 -5.90 -11.02
C TYR A 78 11.94 -6.63 -9.82
N MET A 79 11.48 -7.85 -10.01
CA MET A 79 10.87 -8.67 -8.95
C MET A 79 10.88 -10.14 -9.31
N GLY A 80 11.19 -11.01 -8.34
CA GLY A 80 11.09 -12.45 -8.48
C GLY A 80 12.31 -13.23 -8.00
N ALA A 81 12.36 -14.53 -8.36
CA ALA A 81 13.39 -15.45 -7.89
C ALA A 81 14.81 -15.05 -8.33
N ALA A 82 14.98 -14.45 -9.49
CA ALA A 82 16.30 -14.02 -9.98
C ALA A 82 16.82 -12.82 -9.18
N SER A 83 15.97 -11.85 -8.83
CA SER A 83 16.31 -10.76 -7.93
C SER A 83 16.72 -11.31 -6.56
N PHE A 84 15.92 -12.25 -6.00
CA PHE A 84 16.25 -12.89 -4.72
C PHE A 84 17.61 -13.60 -4.74
N ALA A 85 17.91 -14.35 -5.80
CA ALA A 85 19.18 -15.08 -5.91
C ALA A 85 20.40 -14.15 -6.00
N SER A 86 20.27 -12.97 -6.60
CA SER A 86 21.37 -12.02 -6.78
C SER A 86 21.53 -11.02 -5.62
N THR A 87 20.43 -10.64 -4.95
CA THR A 87 20.44 -9.54 -3.96
C THR A 87 20.00 -9.97 -2.55
N GLY A 88 19.44 -11.18 -2.39
CA GLY A 88 18.75 -11.59 -1.15
C GLY A 88 17.37 -10.97 -0.96
N SER A 89 16.87 -10.26 -1.97
CA SER A 89 15.56 -9.61 -1.96
C SER A 89 14.75 -10.00 -3.20
N ILE A 90 13.49 -10.43 -2.99
CA ILE A 90 12.57 -10.70 -4.11
C ILE A 90 12.21 -9.41 -4.88
N VAL A 91 12.32 -8.26 -4.24
CA VAL A 91 12.11 -6.93 -4.82
C VAL A 91 13.46 -6.33 -5.18
N GLY A 92 13.64 -5.93 -6.42
CA GLY A 92 14.87 -5.31 -6.90
C GLY A 92 14.94 -3.81 -6.57
N TYR A 93 15.12 -3.49 -5.29
CA TYR A 93 15.09 -2.11 -4.80
C TYR A 93 16.06 -1.18 -5.53
N ASP A 94 17.30 -1.63 -5.77
CA ASP A 94 18.29 -0.80 -6.48
C ASP A 94 17.85 -0.52 -7.93
N PHE A 95 17.25 -1.50 -8.59
CA PHE A 95 16.69 -1.30 -9.91
C PHE A 95 15.49 -0.36 -9.91
N ILE A 96 14.59 -0.49 -8.93
CA ILE A 96 13.38 0.34 -8.82
C ILE A 96 13.74 1.79 -8.47
N PHE A 97 14.54 1.98 -7.42
CA PHE A 97 14.77 3.31 -6.84
C PHE A 97 15.97 4.07 -7.43
N ASN A 98 16.84 3.40 -8.22
CA ASN A 98 17.91 4.07 -8.93
C ASN A 98 17.68 4.04 -10.45
N ASP A 99 17.56 2.82 -11.06
CA ASP A 99 17.49 2.73 -12.52
C ASP A 99 16.14 3.22 -13.08
N ILE A 100 15.02 2.75 -12.52
CA ILE A 100 13.69 3.15 -13.00
C ILE A 100 13.42 4.60 -12.59
N GLN A 101 13.56 4.91 -11.31
CA GLN A 101 13.19 6.21 -10.76
C GLN A 101 14.01 7.37 -11.34
N ASP A 102 15.30 7.15 -11.63
CA ASP A 102 16.17 8.22 -12.09
C ASP A 102 16.28 8.31 -13.62
N ARG A 103 16.00 7.20 -14.36
CA ARG A 103 16.35 7.13 -15.79
C ARG A 103 15.30 6.51 -16.70
N LEU A 104 14.67 5.38 -16.31
CA LEU A 104 13.84 4.60 -17.23
C LEU A 104 12.38 5.07 -17.28
N ASP A 105 11.85 5.47 -16.14
CA ASP A 105 10.56 6.19 -16.00
C ASP A 105 10.72 7.16 -14.81
N PRO A 106 11.30 8.37 -15.04
CA PRO A 106 11.70 9.27 -13.99
C PRO A 106 10.57 9.64 -13.03
N PHE A 107 10.91 9.68 -11.73
CA PHE A 107 9.99 10.14 -10.71
C PHE A 107 10.08 11.66 -10.57
N ASP A 108 8.93 12.30 -10.46
CA ASP A 108 8.85 13.75 -10.27
C ASP A 108 8.97 14.11 -8.79
N ASN A 109 10.24 14.20 -8.32
CA ASN A 109 10.56 14.58 -6.95
C ASN A 109 10.04 15.98 -6.60
N GLU A 110 10.10 16.92 -7.54
CA GLU A 110 9.66 18.30 -7.33
C GLU A 110 8.15 18.38 -7.12
N ALA A 111 7.36 17.72 -7.97
CA ALA A 111 5.92 17.63 -7.81
C ALA A 111 5.53 16.92 -6.50
N PHE A 112 6.25 15.85 -6.13
CA PHE A 112 6.01 15.16 -4.87
C PHE A 112 6.25 16.06 -3.66
N ASP A 113 7.40 16.73 -3.60
CA ASP A 113 7.79 17.57 -2.46
C ASP A 113 6.93 18.85 -2.35
N ALA A 114 6.45 19.38 -3.48
CA ALA A 114 5.54 20.52 -3.53
C ALA A 114 4.08 20.20 -3.21
N SER A 115 3.69 18.93 -3.30
CA SER A 115 2.29 18.50 -3.07
C SER A 115 1.87 18.68 -1.60
N PRO A 116 0.70 19.29 -1.34
CA PRO A 116 0.17 19.44 0.01
C PRO A 116 -0.37 18.15 0.62
N ILE A 117 -0.44 17.07 -0.14
CA ILE A 117 -0.94 15.77 0.31
C ILE A 117 0.01 15.21 1.37
N GLU A 118 -0.50 14.91 2.56
CA GLU A 118 0.25 14.19 3.58
C GLU A 118 0.30 12.71 3.23
N MET A 119 1.49 12.09 3.35
CA MET A 119 1.65 10.68 3.04
C MET A 119 2.32 9.92 4.18
N TYR A 120 1.77 8.74 4.45
CA TYR A 120 2.29 7.79 5.44
C TYR A 120 2.47 6.41 4.79
N ALA A 121 3.68 5.88 4.87
CA ALA A 121 3.97 4.50 4.53
C ALA A 121 3.80 3.64 5.79
N VAL A 122 2.91 2.66 5.73
CA VAL A 122 2.63 1.78 6.86
C VAL A 122 3.63 0.64 6.87
N ALA A 123 4.36 0.48 7.96
CA ALA A 123 5.33 -0.60 8.18
C ALA A 123 5.00 -1.36 9.47
N THR A 124 5.66 -2.49 9.69
CA THR A 124 5.56 -3.25 10.95
C THR A 124 6.88 -3.15 11.70
N ASP A 125 6.86 -2.61 12.92
CA ASP A 125 8.01 -2.62 13.81
C ASP A 125 8.31 -4.07 14.26
N MET A 126 9.53 -4.54 14.02
CA MET A 126 9.89 -5.91 14.33
C MET A 126 9.96 -6.19 15.83
N LEU A 127 10.36 -5.20 16.63
CA LEU A 127 10.52 -5.35 18.07
C LEU A 127 9.17 -5.50 18.77
N PHE A 128 8.18 -4.69 18.35
CA PHE A 128 6.86 -4.64 19.00
C PHE A 128 5.79 -5.44 18.25
N GLY A 129 6.01 -5.83 17.00
CA GLY A 129 5.00 -6.51 16.16
C GLY A 129 3.80 -5.64 15.81
N THR A 130 3.90 -4.32 16.01
CA THR A 130 2.83 -3.34 15.79
C THR A 130 3.05 -2.52 14.53
N ALA A 131 1.97 -1.91 14.03
CA ALA A 131 2.05 -1.00 12.90
C ALA A 131 2.77 0.31 13.28
N ALA A 132 3.57 0.82 12.35
CA ALA A 132 4.18 2.14 12.37
C ALA A 132 3.74 2.90 11.12
N TYR A 133 3.30 4.14 11.31
CA TYR A 133 2.81 5.02 10.24
C TYR A 133 3.89 6.06 9.97
N LEU A 134 4.81 5.72 9.07
CA LEU A 134 6.02 6.49 8.78
C LEU A 134 5.70 7.62 7.82
N PRO A 135 5.92 8.91 8.18
CA PRO A 135 5.65 10.01 7.28
C PRO A 135 6.62 10.00 6.08
N VAL A 136 6.09 10.28 4.88
CA VAL A 136 6.87 10.43 3.65
C VAL A 136 6.70 11.86 3.14
N LYS A 137 7.59 12.74 3.56
CA LYS A 137 7.56 14.17 3.23
C LYS A 137 8.42 14.52 2.03
N SER A 138 9.54 13.84 1.89
CA SER A 138 10.48 13.99 0.77
C SER A 138 10.62 12.68 0.01
N ALA A 139 10.59 12.76 -1.31
CA ALA A 139 10.75 11.62 -2.19
C ALA A 139 12.14 10.99 -2.12
N VAL A 140 13.15 11.76 -1.69
CA VAL A 140 14.54 11.30 -1.60
C VAL A 140 14.92 10.91 -0.18
N LEU A 141 14.58 11.76 0.81
CA LEU A 141 15.04 11.57 2.19
C LEU A 141 14.24 10.48 2.93
N ASP A 142 12.96 10.31 2.60
CA ASP A 142 12.07 9.38 3.28
C ASP A 142 11.82 8.08 2.48
N LEU A 143 12.67 7.79 1.49
CA LEU A 143 12.55 6.60 0.65
C LEU A 143 12.57 5.29 1.45
N ASP A 144 13.33 5.25 2.54
CA ASP A 144 13.42 4.09 3.41
C ASP A 144 12.09 3.77 4.13
N ALA A 145 11.21 4.75 4.35
CA ALA A 145 9.85 4.50 4.84
C ALA A 145 9.03 3.67 3.84
N VAL A 146 9.14 3.99 2.54
CA VAL A 146 8.47 3.25 1.46
C VAL A 146 9.08 1.85 1.31
N ARG A 147 10.42 1.73 1.39
CA ARG A 147 11.11 0.42 1.38
C ARG A 147 10.69 -0.44 2.57
N ALA A 148 10.61 0.12 3.78
CA ALA A 148 10.14 -0.56 4.98
C ALA A 148 8.74 -1.12 4.80
N SER A 149 7.82 -0.28 4.27
CA SER A 149 6.45 -0.68 3.97
C SER A 149 6.33 -1.86 2.99
N THR A 150 7.31 -2.04 2.11
CA THR A 150 7.34 -3.09 1.08
C THR A 150 8.25 -4.28 1.43
N SER A 151 8.88 -4.29 2.62
CA SER A 151 9.85 -5.31 3.03
C SER A 151 9.18 -6.58 3.54
N LEU A 152 8.76 -7.45 2.61
CA LEU A 152 8.07 -8.71 2.90
C LEU A 152 8.94 -9.64 3.76
N PRO A 153 8.42 -10.17 4.90
CA PRO A 153 9.15 -11.14 5.71
C PRO A 153 9.64 -12.34 4.90
N LEU A 154 10.82 -12.85 5.24
CA LEU A 154 11.55 -13.97 4.64
C LEU A 154 12.15 -13.73 3.26
N VAL A 155 11.57 -12.84 2.46
CA VAL A 155 11.94 -12.67 1.04
C VAL A 155 12.53 -11.30 0.71
N THR A 156 12.57 -10.40 1.69
CA THR A 156 13.31 -9.12 1.61
C THR A 156 14.02 -8.83 2.93
N PRO A 157 15.13 -8.09 2.93
CA PRO A 157 15.76 -7.64 4.17
C PRO A 157 14.87 -6.62 4.90
N PRO A 158 14.86 -6.63 6.24
CA PRO A 158 14.27 -5.53 7.02
C PRO A 158 14.98 -4.21 6.74
N VAL A 159 14.26 -3.10 6.88
CA VAL A 159 14.81 -1.75 6.79
C VAL A 159 14.98 -1.16 8.18
N GLU A 160 16.12 -0.53 8.44
CA GLU A 160 16.40 0.15 9.70
C GLU A 160 16.21 1.67 9.53
N ILE A 161 15.37 2.26 10.40
CA ILE A 161 15.10 3.70 10.45
C ILE A 161 15.16 4.11 11.92
N ASP A 162 16.00 5.07 12.26
CA ASP A 162 16.15 5.61 13.62
C ASP A 162 16.37 4.53 14.71
N GLY A 163 17.13 3.47 14.38
CA GLY A 163 17.43 2.36 15.29
C GLY A 163 16.32 1.30 15.44
N HIS A 164 15.20 1.46 14.76
CA HIS A 164 14.12 0.46 14.66
C HIS A 164 14.21 -0.31 13.35
N LYS A 165 13.91 -1.60 13.40
CA LYS A 165 13.84 -2.47 12.22
C LYS A 165 12.39 -2.71 11.82
N TYR A 166 12.12 -2.50 10.54
CA TYR A 166 10.77 -2.61 9.98
C TYR A 166 10.69 -3.68 8.89
N VAL A 167 9.52 -4.29 8.81
CA VAL A 167 9.08 -5.14 7.70
C VAL A 167 7.74 -4.63 7.16
N ASP A 168 7.23 -5.27 6.09
CA ASP A 168 6.00 -4.91 5.39
C ASP A 168 4.83 -4.64 6.35
N GLY A 169 4.16 -3.51 6.14
CA GLY A 169 3.05 -3.05 6.97
C GLY A 169 1.85 -3.99 6.98
N GLY A 170 1.66 -4.75 5.90
CA GLY A 170 0.61 -5.75 5.82
C GLY A 170 0.76 -6.92 6.80
N VAL A 171 1.82 -6.97 7.61
CA VAL A 171 1.93 -7.92 8.74
C VAL A 171 1.07 -7.46 9.91
N ALA A 172 1.21 -6.20 10.32
CA ALA A 172 0.51 -5.66 11.49
C ALA A 172 -0.81 -4.98 11.12
N ASP A 173 -0.85 -4.21 10.01
CA ASP A 173 -2.03 -3.46 9.57
C ASP A 173 -2.12 -3.44 8.04
N SER A 174 -2.90 -4.33 7.48
CA SER A 174 -3.04 -4.46 6.02
C SER A 174 -4.00 -3.44 5.41
N VAL A 175 -4.97 -2.92 6.18
CA VAL A 175 -5.97 -1.92 5.78
C VAL A 175 -6.17 -0.94 6.94
N PRO A 176 -5.36 0.12 7.05
CA PRO A 176 -5.26 0.98 8.23
C PRO A 176 -6.47 1.90 8.46
N ILE A 177 -7.68 1.39 8.22
CA ILE A 177 -8.93 2.14 8.35
C ILE A 177 -9.24 2.51 9.81
N GLU A 178 -8.97 1.59 10.75
CA GLU A 178 -9.23 1.84 12.17
C GLU A 178 -8.28 2.91 12.71
N HIS A 179 -7.00 2.81 12.38
CA HIS A 179 -6.05 3.88 12.73
C HIS A 179 -6.49 5.24 12.16
N VAL A 180 -6.86 5.28 10.89
CA VAL A 180 -7.26 6.52 10.21
C VAL A 180 -8.47 7.14 10.88
N LEU A 181 -9.52 6.36 11.16
CA LEU A 181 -10.79 6.88 11.67
C LEU A 181 -10.81 7.10 13.19
N GLU A 182 -10.12 6.23 13.95
CA GLU A 182 -10.24 6.24 15.43
C GLU A 182 -9.02 6.89 16.12
N GLU A 183 -7.82 6.83 15.49
CA GLU A 183 -6.59 7.33 16.10
C GLU A 183 -6.07 8.60 15.43
N ALA A 184 -6.07 8.65 14.08
CA ALA A 184 -5.57 9.78 13.30
C ALA A 184 -6.56 10.95 13.23
N GLY A 185 -7.84 10.73 13.58
CA GLY A 185 -8.85 11.79 13.73
C GLY A 185 -9.54 12.18 12.42
N PHE A 186 -9.42 11.40 11.34
CA PHE A 186 -10.22 11.61 10.15
C PHE A 186 -11.66 11.14 10.37
N GLU A 187 -12.63 11.86 9.85
CA GLU A 187 -14.03 11.46 9.96
C GLU A 187 -14.41 10.37 8.97
N ARG A 188 -13.79 10.39 7.80
CA ARG A 188 -14.13 9.52 6.67
C ARG A 188 -12.88 9.05 5.93
N ALA A 189 -13.00 7.93 5.21
CA ALA A 189 -11.92 7.41 4.38
C ALA A 189 -12.44 6.87 3.02
N VAL A 190 -11.73 7.19 1.95
CA VAL A 190 -11.80 6.43 0.70
C VAL A 190 -10.81 5.28 0.81
N VAL A 191 -11.27 4.06 0.62
CA VAL A 191 -10.46 2.86 0.84
C VAL A 191 -10.40 2.04 -0.45
N ILE A 192 -9.20 1.80 -0.95
CA ILE A 192 -8.97 0.95 -2.11
C ILE A 192 -8.38 -0.36 -1.63
N VAL A 193 -9.12 -1.46 -1.83
CA VAL A 193 -8.65 -2.81 -1.51
C VAL A 193 -8.28 -3.58 -2.78
N THR A 194 -7.34 -4.52 -2.64
CA THR A 194 -6.75 -5.28 -3.75
C THR A 194 -7.35 -6.68 -3.89
N GLN A 195 -8.34 -7.00 -3.07
CA GLN A 195 -9.08 -8.25 -3.08
C GLN A 195 -10.59 -7.99 -3.14
N ASP A 196 -11.32 -8.89 -3.79
CA ASP A 196 -12.78 -8.83 -3.87
C ASP A 196 -13.46 -8.95 -2.50
N ARG A 197 -14.76 -8.63 -2.44
CA ARG A 197 -15.52 -8.59 -1.19
C ARG A 197 -15.63 -9.95 -0.48
N SER A 198 -15.53 -11.05 -1.20
CA SER A 198 -15.64 -12.41 -0.64
C SER A 198 -14.33 -12.99 -0.14
N TYR A 199 -13.21 -12.31 -0.41
CA TYR A 199 -11.88 -12.81 -0.03
C TYR A 199 -11.70 -12.93 1.47
N GLU A 200 -11.16 -14.08 1.88
CA GLU A 200 -10.76 -14.38 3.25
C GLU A 200 -9.31 -14.85 3.29
N LYS A 201 -8.50 -14.15 4.08
CA LYS A 201 -7.07 -14.46 4.22
C LYS A 201 -6.89 -15.77 5.00
N LYS A 202 -6.00 -16.62 4.50
CA LYS A 202 -5.63 -17.89 5.12
C LYS A 202 -4.41 -17.73 6.03
N PRO A 203 -4.20 -18.67 6.99
CA PRO A 203 -2.99 -18.70 7.81
C PRO A 203 -1.71 -18.68 6.97
N TYR A 204 -0.64 -18.12 7.56
CA TYR A 204 0.64 -18.01 6.87
C TYR A 204 1.34 -19.38 6.79
N GLU A 205 1.56 -19.87 5.56
CA GLU A 205 2.08 -21.21 5.31
C GLU A 205 3.56 -21.39 5.73
N PHE A 206 4.35 -20.30 5.71
CA PHE A 206 5.79 -20.34 5.98
C PHE A 206 6.15 -20.07 7.44
N MET A 207 5.24 -20.31 8.40
CA MET A 207 5.50 -20.11 9.84
C MET A 207 6.74 -20.85 10.37
N PRO A 208 7.08 -22.10 9.96
CA PRO A 208 8.31 -22.74 10.41
C PRO A 208 9.58 -21.95 10.02
N ALA A 209 9.62 -21.41 8.80
CA ALA A 209 10.73 -20.58 8.34
C ALA A 209 10.78 -19.23 9.07
N ALA A 210 9.61 -18.61 9.31
CA ALA A 210 9.52 -17.38 10.07
C ALA A 210 10.03 -17.56 11.50
N ARG A 211 9.66 -18.63 12.19
CA ARG A 211 10.14 -18.95 13.55
C ARG A 211 11.66 -19.15 13.59
N ALA A 212 12.23 -19.79 12.57
CA ALA A 212 13.68 -19.97 12.48
C ALA A 212 14.42 -18.65 12.22
N ARG A 213 13.84 -17.79 11.37
CA ARG A 213 14.48 -16.52 10.94
C ARG A 213 14.36 -15.39 11.96
N TYR A 214 13.22 -15.34 12.68
CA TYR A 214 12.85 -14.24 13.58
C TYR A 214 12.73 -14.68 15.03
N ALA A 215 13.53 -15.68 15.48
CA ALA A 215 13.49 -16.22 16.84
C ALA A 215 13.65 -15.14 17.92
N ASP A 216 14.44 -14.09 17.63
CA ASP A 216 14.70 -12.97 18.54
C ASP A 216 13.57 -11.91 18.54
N TYR A 217 12.52 -12.08 17.75
CA TYR A 217 11.40 -11.13 17.57
C TYR A 217 10.05 -11.80 17.87
N PRO A 218 9.74 -12.14 19.13
CA PRO A 218 8.55 -12.91 19.46
C PRO A 218 7.23 -12.20 19.10
N TYR A 219 7.17 -10.88 19.25
CA TYR A 219 5.98 -10.10 18.88
C TYR A 219 5.78 -10.01 17.36
N LEU A 220 6.86 -9.93 16.58
CA LEU A 220 6.75 -10.06 15.12
C LEU A 220 6.22 -11.44 14.73
N LEU A 221 6.70 -12.51 15.36
CA LEU A 221 6.21 -13.87 15.09
C LEU A 221 4.72 -14.01 15.40
N GLU A 222 4.26 -13.45 16.52
CA GLU A 222 2.83 -13.42 16.88
C GLU A 222 2.05 -12.62 15.83
N ALA A 223 2.56 -11.46 15.41
CA ALA A 223 1.94 -10.63 14.38
C ALA A 223 1.80 -11.39 13.04
N ILE A 224 2.82 -12.14 12.62
CA ILE A 224 2.78 -12.97 11.40
C ILE A 224 1.77 -14.12 11.56
N GLU A 225 1.76 -14.81 12.69
CA GLU A 225 0.90 -15.96 12.96
C GLU A 225 -0.58 -15.56 12.98
N THR A 226 -0.93 -14.44 13.63
CA THR A 226 -2.30 -13.94 13.76
C THR A 226 -2.73 -13.00 12.62
N ARG A 227 -1.86 -12.74 11.64
CA ARG A 227 -2.11 -11.82 10.53
C ARG A 227 -3.43 -12.08 9.82
N HIS A 228 -3.77 -13.33 9.58
CA HIS A 228 -4.96 -13.72 8.84
C HIS A 228 -6.24 -13.37 9.62
N ASP A 229 -6.29 -13.62 10.91
CA ASP A 229 -7.45 -13.28 11.75
C ASP A 229 -7.62 -11.76 11.84
N ARG A 230 -6.52 -11.03 12.07
CA ARG A 230 -6.52 -9.56 12.11
C ARG A 230 -7.01 -8.96 10.80
N TYR A 231 -6.50 -9.43 9.68
CA TYR A 231 -6.93 -8.97 8.35
C TYR A 231 -8.42 -9.21 8.11
N ASN A 232 -8.91 -10.40 8.43
CA ASN A 232 -10.32 -10.74 8.23
C ASN A 232 -11.23 -9.89 9.14
N LEU A 233 -10.79 -9.60 10.37
CA LEU A 233 -11.47 -8.68 11.28
C LEU A 233 -11.47 -7.24 10.73
N GLN A 234 -10.33 -6.74 10.24
CA GLN A 234 -10.24 -5.41 9.61
C GLN A 234 -11.23 -5.28 8.44
N ARG A 235 -11.37 -6.32 7.61
CA ARG A 235 -12.35 -6.32 6.52
C ARG A 235 -13.79 -6.27 7.04
N MET A 236 -14.10 -6.97 8.12
CA MET A 236 -15.43 -6.86 8.75
C MET A 236 -15.72 -5.44 9.23
N HIS A 237 -14.74 -4.79 9.85
CA HIS A 237 -14.84 -3.40 10.29
C HIS A 237 -14.91 -2.43 9.11
N LEU A 238 -14.16 -2.67 8.04
CA LEU A 238 -14.24 -1.88 6.80
C LEU A 238 -15.67 -1.88 6.23
N TRP A 239 -16.31 -3.05 6.14
CA TRP A 239 -17.69 -3.15 5.65
C TRP A 239 -18.71 -2.53 6.64
N LYS A 240 -18.39 -2.50 7.92
CA LYS A 240 -19.20 -1.79 8.91
C LYS A 240 -19.09 -0.28 8.69
N TYR A 241 -17.88 0.28 8.57
CA TYR A 241 -17.68 1.71 8.31
C TYR A 241 -18.30 2.16 6.99
N GLU A 242 -18.27 1.31 5.96
CA GLU A 242 -18.97 1.59 4.70
C GLU A 242 -20.48 1.74 4.91
N ARG A 243 -21.12 0.81 5.63
CA ARG A 243 -22.56 0.89 5.96
C ARG A 243 -22.91 2.12 6.81
N GLU A 244 -22.01 2.55 7.65
CA GLU A 244 -22.15 3.75 8.49
C GLU A 244 -21.90 5.07 7.71
N GLY A 245 -21.49 4.99 6.45
CA GLY A 245 -21.18 6.15 5.61
C GLY A 245 -19.86 6.82 5.99
N ARG A 246 -19.00 6.15 6.77
CA ARG A 246 -17.65 6.60 7.15
C ARG A 246 -16.55 6.12 6.19
N ALA A 247 -16.82 5.10 5.38
CA ALA A 247 -15.91 4.63 4.35
C ALA A 247 -16.59 4.58 2.98
N GLN A 248 -15.88 5.01 1.94
CA GLN A 248 -16.21 4.73 0.54
C GLN A 248 -15.23 3.68 0.03
N VAL A 249 -15.71 2.45 -0.18
CA VAL A 249 -14.83 1.33 -0.52
C VAL A 249 -14.86 1.03 -2.01
N ILE A 250 -13.66 0.96 -2.60
CA ILE A 250 -13.43 0.58 -3.99
C ILE A 250 -12.72 -0.79 -3.98
N ALA A 251 -13.37 -1.81 -4.50
CA ALA A 251 -12.90 -3.19 -4.46
C ALA A 251 -13.09 -3.88 -5.81
N PRO A 252 -12.23 -4.85 -6.18
CA PRO A 252 -12.47 -5.72 -7.32
C PRO A 252 -13.86 -6.39 -7.22
N GLN A 253 -14.57 -6.47 -8.35
CA GLN A 253 -15.92 -7.03 -8.41
C GLN A 253 -15.95 -8.57 -8.38
N LYS A 254 -14.80 -9.20 -8.63
CA LYS A 254 -14.62 -10.66 -8.69
C LYS A 254 -13.25 -11.05 -8.15
N PRO A 255 -13.03 -12.32 -7.78
CA PRO A 255 -11.73 -12.80 -7.30
C PRO A 255 -10.58 -12.41 -8.23
N VAL A 256 -9.49 -11.96 -7.62
CA VAL A 256 -8.30 -11.49 -8.34
C VAL A 256 -7.35 -12.65 -8.57
N GLU A 257 -7.05 -12.93 -9.84
CA GLU A 257 -6.18 -14.04 -10.25
C GLU A 257 -4.68 -13.67 -10.24
N VAL A 258 -4.35 -12.37 -10.15
CA VAL A 258 -2.95 -11.89 -10.09
C VAL A 258 -2.33 -12.24 -8.73
N GLY A 259 -1.20 -12.93 -8.76
CA GLY A 259 -0.43 -13.32 -7.57
C GLY A 259 0.43 -12.20 -6.97
N HIS A 260 1.24 -12.56 -5.97
CA HIS A 260 2.25 -11.64 -5.44
C HIS A 260 3.35 -11.34 -6.46
N VAL A 261 3.73 -12.31 -7.26
CA VAL A 261 4.61 -12.16 -8.43
C VAL A 261 3.80 -12.57 -9.65
N GLU A 262 3.77 -11.72 -10.66
CA GLU A 262 3.07 -11.96 -11.93
C GLU A 262 3.99 -11.57 -13.09
N HIS A 263 4.10 -12.43 -14.08
CA HIS A 263 4.95 -12.22 -15.24
C HIS A 263 4.13 -12.05 -16.53
N ASP A 264 2.81 -12.15 -16.47
CA ASP A 264 1.93 -11.93 -17.61
C ASP A 264 1.44 -10.47 -17.64
N PRO A 265 1.99 -9.63 -18.55
CA PRO A 265 1.57 -8.23 -18.65
C PRO A 265 0.10 -8.08 -19.07
N ALA A 266 -0.51 -9.07 -19.74
CA ALA A 266 -1.91 -9.01 -20.12
C ALA A 266 -2.82 -9.12 -18.89
N LYS A 267 -2.51 -9.99 -17.92
CA LYS A 267 -3.22 -10.07 -16.65
C LYS A 267 -3.08 -8.80 -15.82
N LEU A 268 -1.86 -8.22 -15.82
CA LEU A 268 -1.62 -6.95 -15.12
C LEU A 268 -2.43 -5.81 -15.74
N LEU A 269 -2.45 -5.72 -17.07
CA LEU A 269 -3.24 -4.72 -17.79
C LEU A 269 -4.74 -4.90 -17.56
N ASP A 270 -5.25 -6.14 -17.58
CA ASP A 270 -6.66 -6.42 -17.32
C ASP A 270 -7.07 -5.96 -15.91
N LEU A 271 -6.25 -6.25 -14.90
CA LEU A 271 -6.51 -5.83 -13.52
C LEU A 271 -6.48 -4.29 -13.37
N TYR A 272 -5.55 -3.61 -14.06
CA TYR A 272 -5.52 -2.16 -14.12
C TYR A 272 -6.78 -1.58 -14.77
N ILE A 273 -7.24 -2.16 -15.87
CA ILE A 273 -8.47 -1.75 -16.55
C ILE A 273 -9.69 -1.96 -15.64
N GLN A 274 -9.74 -3.06 -14.89
CA GLN A 274 -10.80 -3.31 -13.91
C GLN A 274 -10.83 -2.20 -12.84
N GLY A 275 -9.66 -1.78 -12.32
CA GLY A 275 -9.55 -0.65 -11.38
C GLY A 275 -10.10 0.65 -11.97
N ARG A 276 -9.74 0.97 -13.21
CA ARG A 276 -10.26 2.14 -13.92
C ARG A 276 -11.77 2.09 -14.13
N GLN A 277 -12.30 0.93 -14.52
CA GLN A 277 -13.74 0.75 -14.74
C GLN A 277 -14.52 0.94 -13.45
N GLU A 278 -14.03 0.36 -12.35
CA GLU A 278 -14.68 0.48 -11.04
C GLU A 278 -14.65 1.90 -10.51
N ALA A 279 -13.51 2.60 -10.65
CA ALA A 279 -13.41 4.01 -10.26
C ALA A 279 -14.35 4.90 -11.09
N LYS A 280 -14.42 4.71 -12.40
CA LYS A 280 -15.37 5.45 -13.25
C LYS A 280 -16.82 5.20 -12.88
N ARG A 281 -17.17 3.97 -12.52
CA ARG A 281 -18.52 3.60 -12.08
C ARG A 281 -18.92 4.32 -10.79
N LEU A 282 -17.94 4.50 -9.88
CA LEU A 282 -18.16 5.08 -8.55
C LEU A 282 -17.79 6.57 -8.47
N LEU A 283 -17.31 7.19 -9.56
CA LEU A 283 -16.69 8.51 -9.52
C LEU A 283 -17.59 9.57 -8.87
N GLY A 284 -18.84 9.67 -9.29
CA GLY A 284 -19.78 10.64 -8.72
C GLY A 284 -20.07 10.40 -7.23
N ASP A 285 -20.09 9.14 -6.79
CA ASP A 285 -20.26 8.80 -5.37
C ASP A 285 -19.01 9.18 -4.56
N ILE A 286 -17.79 8.97 -5.14
CA ILE A 286 -16.52 9.34 -4.51
C ILE A 286 -16.39 10.86 -4.39
N GLU A 287 -16.69 11.61 -5.45
CA GLU A 287 -16.68 13.08 -5.44
C GLU A 287 -17.62 13.61 -4.36
N ALA A 288 -18.87 13.16 -4.35
CA ALA A 288 -19.85 13.54 -3.34
C ALA A 288 -19.43 13.13 -1.93
N PHE A 289 -18.71 12.01 -1.75
CA PHE A 289 -18.21 11.56 -0.46
C PHE A 289 -17.04 12.40 0.04
N VAL A 290 -16.15 12.84 -0.84
CA VAL A 290 -14.98 13.67 -0.49
C VAL A 290 -15.41 15.12 -0.17
N GLU A 291 -16.41 15.66 -0.87
CA GLU A 291 -16.89 17.04 -0.72
C GLU A 291 -17.80 17.28 0.50
N ARG A 292 -18.35 16.24 1.12
CA ARG A 292 -19.16 16.37 2.35
C ARG A 292 -18.37 16.93 3.52
#